data_666d73c1d7f2f83e486b652cdd139237
#
_entry.id   666d73c1d7f2f83e486b652cdd139237
#
_cell.length_a   1.000
_cell.length_b   1.000
_cell.length_c   1.000
_cell.angle_alpha   90.00
_cell.angle_beta   90.00
_cell.angle_gamma   90.00
#
_symmetry.space_group_name_H-M   'P 1'
#
loop_
_entity.id
_entity.type
_entity.pdbx_description
1 polymer ?
#
loop_
_entity_poly.entity_id
_entity_poly.type
_entity_poly.pdbx_seq_one_letter_code
_entity_poly.pdbx_strand_id
1 'polypeptide(L)'
;KILVLIMSLVVFWALSFASMRGMKFGKYFTSVGALGSVVPTVCLIGMAILAVVVFKKAPSASEYTIATLTPKLNMNSLVAISGITFAYTGAEFTANFASEMKNPQKDYPRAIMIAAGTICVLYVIGSVCMTMLMPTSEIFAYTGTLDALVIACNLPEVPQFFVQIVAFGITLSIFGAVVLYIAQPTKMLFGYSEPGIFPEKITKKNEHDIPEKAILFQAILVSLLLAGVAVFPAVETIYNVLITMTALTS
;
A
#
# COMPACT_ATOMS: atom_id res chain seq x y z
N LYS A 1 -8.50 19.72 9.47
CA LYS A 1 -7.46 19.66 8.40
C LYS A 1 -6.07 19.90 8.98
N ILE A 2 -5.82 21.01 9.70
CA ILE A 2 -4.51 21.35 10.28
C ILE A 2 -4.01 20.27 11.25
N LEU A 3 -4.86 19.77 12.14
CA LEU A 3 -4.48 18.68 13.06
C LEU A 3 -4.05 17.42 12.31
N VAL A 4 -4.78 17.02 11.26
CA VAL A 4 -4.43 15.88 10.42
C VAL A 4 -3.08 16.08 9.74
N LEU A 5 -2.84 17.28 9.20
CA LEU A 5 -1.54 17.61 8.59
C LEU A 5 -0.39 17.48 9.60
N ILE A 6 -0.57 18.07 10.80
CA ILE A 6 0.46 18.01 11.86
C ILE A 6 0.73 16.54 12.24
N MET A 7 -0.31 15.76 12.48
CA MET A 7 -0.16 14.33 12.81
C MET A 7 0.52 13.56 11.68
N SER A 8 0.14 13.79 10.42
CA SER A 8 0.77 13.15 9.26
C SER A 8 2.24 13.51 9.16
N LEU A 9 2.61 14.78 9.36
CA LEU A 9 4.01 15.21 9.37
C LEU A 9 4.80 14.56 10.51
N VAL A 10 4.26 14.54 11.72
CA VAL A 10 4.92 13.90 12.87
C VAL A 10 5.18 12.42 12.61
N VAL A 11 4.17 11.70 12.14
CA VAL A 11 4.29 10.28 11.80
C VAL A 11 5.30 10.08 10.67
N PHE A 12 5.20 10.88 9.60
CA PHE A 12 6.11 10.77 8.45
C PHE A 12 7.57 11.02 8.86
N TRP A 13 7.85 12.05 9.67
CA TRP A 13 9.20 12.30 10.16
C TRP A 13 9.70 11.19 11.10
N ALA A 14 8.85 10.69 11.98
CA ALA A 14 9.20 9.55 12.84
C ALA A 14 9.60 8.31 12.00
N LEU A 15 8.82 7.99 10.95
CA LEU A 15 9.11 6.89 10.04
C LEU A 15 10.36 7.16 9.18
N SER A 16 10.61 8.41 8.78
CA SER A 16 11.83 8.80 8.07
C SER A 16 13.07 8.60 8.94
N PHE A 17 13.03 8.99 10.21
CA PHE A 17 14.11 8.70 11.15
C PHE A 17 14.28 7.20 11.43
N ALA A 18 13.18 6.46 11.50
CA ALA A 18 13.22 5.01 11.65
C ALA A 18 13.89 4.34 10.44
N SER A 19 13.61 4.82 9.21
CA SER A 19 14.20 4.28 7.98
C SER A 19 15.71 4.49 7.90
N MET A 20 16.27 5.51 8.55
CA MET A 20 17.73 5.75 8.61
C MET A 20 18.48 4.72 9.47
N ARG A 21 17.79 3.96 10.31
CA ARG A 21 18.38 2.90 11.15
C ARG A 21 18.73 1.61 10.42
N GLY A 22 18.53 1.60 9.10
CA GLY A 22 19.02 0.55 8.22
C GLY A 22 18.07 -0.59 7.92
N MET A 23 18.48 -1.42 6.96
CA MET A 23 17.67 -2.51 6.40
C MET A 23 17.31 -3.59 7.43
N LYS A 24 18.12 -3.83 8.44
CA LYS A 24 17.80 -4.81 9.50
C LYS A 24 16.53 -4.42 10.25
N PHE A 25 16.39 -3.14 10.60
CA PHE A 25 15.19 -2.61 11.24
C PHE A 25 14.02 -2.57 10.24
N GLY A 26 14.25 -2.12 9.01
CA GLY A 26 13.27 -2.11 7.93
C GLY A 26 12.70 -3.48 7.64
N LYS A 27 13.51 -4.55 7.64
CA LYS A 27 13.09 -5.93 7.39
C LYS A 27 12.04 -6.43 8.40
N TYR A 28 12.19 -6.13 9.67
CA TYR A 28 11.19 -6.48 10.69
C TYR A 28 9.88 -5.71 10.45
N PHE A 29 9.97 -4.40 10.21
CA PHE A 29 8.80 -3.56 9.91
C PHE A 29 8.09 -4.01 8.64
N THR A 30 8.83 -4.35 7.58
CA THR A 30 8.28 -4.82 6.32
C THR A 30 7.63 -6.20 6.47
N SER A 31 8.24 -7.12 7.22
CA SER A 31 7.66 -8.46 7.45
C SER A 31 6.37 -8.38 8.27
N VAL A 32 6.36 -7.58 9.33
CA VAL A 32 5.14 -7.33 10.12
C VAL A 32 4.11 -6.57 9.28
N GLY A 33 4.55 -5.61 8.46
CA GLY A 33 3.69 -4.90 7.52
C GLY A 33 3.04 -5.82 6.49
N ALA A 34 3.78 -6.78 5.94
CA ALA A 34 3.22 -7.77 5.01
C ALA A 34 2.12 -8.63 5.65
N LEU A 35 2.31 -9.05 6.90
CA LEU A 35 1.26 -9.74 7.66
C LEU A 35 0.05 -8.82 7.87
N GLY A 36 0.28 -7.55 8.18
CA GLY A 36 -0.75 -6.55 8.38
C GLY A 36 -1.58 -6.22 7.14
N SER A 37 -1.14 -6.55 5.92
CA SER A 37 -1.92 -6.41 4.68
C SER A 37 -2.61 -7.71 4.27
N VAL A 38 -1.92 -8.84 4.37
CA VAL A 38 -2.45 -10.14 3.94
C VAL A 38 -3.53 -10.65 4.91
N VAL A 39 -3.29 -10.56 6.22
CA VAL A 39 -4.23 -11.06 7.23
C VAL A 39 -5.60 -10.38 7.15
N PRO A 40 -5.72 -9.04 7.09
CA PRO A 40 -7.01 -8.38 6.91
C PRO A 40 -7.75 -8.80 5.64
N THR A 41 -7.03 -8.95 4.53
CA THR A 41 -7.63 -9.37 3.27
C THR A 41 -8.18 -10.80 3.36
N VAL A 42 -7.41 -11.71 3.96
CA VAL A 42 -7.86 -13.09 4.18
C VAL A 42 -9.04 -13.13 5.17
N CYS A 43 -9.01 -12.32 6.23
CA CYS A 43 -10.12 -12.19 7.17
C CYS A 43 -11.38 -11.66 6.46
N LEU A 44 -11.26 -10.63 5.62
CA LEU A 44 -12.38 -10.11 4.83
C LEU A 44 -12.98 -11.18 3.93
N ILE A 45 -12.15 -11.92 3.19
CA ILE A 45 -12.59 -13.00 2.31
C ILE A 45 -13.29 -14.09 3.13
N GLY A 46 -12.71 -14.52 4.24
CA GLY A 46 -13.30 -15.53 5.12
C GLY A 46 -14.66 -15.11 5.68
N MET A 47 -14.74 -13.87 6.17
CA MET A 47 -15.97 -13.30 6.71
C MET A 47 -17.04 -13.09 5.63
N ALA A 48 -16.66 -12.68 4.42
CA ALA A 48 -17.59 -12.56 3.31
C ALA A 48 -18.18 -13.91 2.90
N ILE A 49 -17.35 -14.95 2.81
CA ILE A 49 -17.79 -16.33 2.53
C ILE A 49 -18.76 -16.80 3.62
N LEU A 50 -18.42 -16.60 4.89
CA LEU A 50 -19.30 -16.95 6.02
C LEU A 50 -20.65 -16.20 5.93
N ALA A 51 -20.62 -14.90 5.62
CA ALA A 51 -21.82 -14.09 5.50
C ALA A 51 -22.77 -14.61 4.40
N VAL A 52 -22.23 -15.03 3.26
CA VAL A 52 -23.04 -15.52 2.13
C VAL A 52 -23.48 -16.97 2.35
N VAL A 53 -22.57 -17.87 2.78
CA VAL A 53 -22.84 -19.32 2.87
C VAL A 53 -23.63 -19.68 4.12
N VAL A 54 -23.22 -19.13 5.27
CA VAL A 54 -23.83 -19.49 6.57
C VAL A 54 -25.06 -18.64 6.87
N PHE A 55 -24.94 -17.32 6.71
CA PHE A 55 -26.00 -16.38 7.03
C PHE A 55 -26.96 -16.11 5.84
N LYS A 56 -26.68 -16.73 4.68
CA LYS A 56 -27.49 -16.62 3.46
C LYS A 56 -27.84 -15.17 3.09
N LYS A 57 -26.97 -14.23 3.41
CA LYS A 57 -27.13 -12.85 3.00
C LYS A 57 -27.01 -12.80 1.48
N ALA A 58 -28.01 -12.26 0.82
CA ALA A 58 -27.93 -12.01 -0.62
C ALA A 58 -26.77 -11.05 -0.93
N PRO A 59 -26.03 -11.24 -2.04
CA PRO A 59 -25.05 -10.27 -2.49
C PRO A 59 -25.71 -8.89 -2.62
N SER A 60 -25.10 -7.86 -2.03
CA SER A 60 -25.62 -6.49 -2.13
C SER A 60 -25.25 -5.82 -3.45
N ALA A 61 -24.28 -6.37 -4.16
CA ALA A 61 -23.92 -5.89 -5.48
C ALA A 61 -25.03 -6.20 -6.48
N SER A 62 -25.20 -5.28 -7.40
CA SER A 62 -25.99 -5.48 -8.60
C SER A 62 -25.56 -6.74 -9.35
N GLU A 63 -26.47 -7.27 -10.12
CA GLU A 63 -26.37 -8.50 -10.87
C GLU A 63 -24.97 -8.76 -11.49
N TYR A 64 -24.36 -9.89 -11.15
CA TYR A 64 -23.14 -10.39 -11.81
C TYR A 64 -23.51 -11.01 -13.16
N THR A 65 -23.79 -10.16 -14.14
CA THR A 65 -24.06 -10.56 -15.53
C THR A 65 -22.84 -10.34 -16.40
N ILE A 66 -22.78 -11.00 -17.54
CA ILE A 66 -21.70 -10.78 -18.52
C ILE A 66 -21.60 -9.29 -18.88
N ALA A 67 -22.73 -8.59 -18.95
CA ALA A 67 -22.78 -7.16 -19.26
C ALA A 67 -22.16 -6.28 -18.16
N THR A 68 -22.31 -6.65 -16.88
CA THR A 68 -21.72 -5.92 -15.75
C THR A 68 -20.26 -6.27 -15.53
N LEU A 69 -19.84 -7.48 -15.90
CA LEU A 69 -18.45 -7.94 -15.81
C LEU A 69 -17.60 -7.50 -17.01
N THR A 70 -18.25 -7.11 -18.12
CA THR A 70 -17.50 -6.63 -19.29
C THR A 70 -17.03 -5.19 -19.07
N PRO A 71 -15.70 -4.92 -19.09
CA PRO A 71 -15.19 -3.58 -18.88
C PRO A 71 -15.62 -2.64 -20.02
N LYS A 72 -16.19 -1.49 -19.66
CA LYS A 72 -16.48 -0.43 -20.61
C LYS A 72 -15.25 0.47 -20.71
N LEU A 73 -14.69 0.59 -21.92
CA LEU A 73 -13.54 1.48 -22.15
C LEU A 73 -14.02 2.95 -22.10
N ASN A 74 -13.89 3.53 -20.93
CA ASN A 74 -14.16 4.95 -20.67
C ASN A 74 -13.07 5.53 -19.75
N MET A 75 -13.07 6.84 -19.52
CA MET A 75 -12.05 7.49 -18.68
C MET A 75 -12.01 6.92 -17.26
N ASN A 76 -13.14 6.54 -16.67
CA ASN A 76 -13.19 5.93 -15.35
C ASN A 76 -12.49 4.56 -15.33
N SER A 77 -12.63 3.77 -16.40
CA SER A 77 -11.93 2.48 -16.52
C SER A 77 -10.41 2.67 -16.67
N LEU A 78 -9.97 3.71 -17.36
CA LEU A 78 -8.54 4.03 -17.46
C LEU A 78 -7.96 4.44 -16.10
N VAL A 79 -8.69 5.24 -15.32
CA VAL A 79 -8.31 5.58 -13.94
C VAL A 79 -8.26 4.32 -13.07
N ALA A 80 -9.23 3.40 -13.21
CA ALA A 80 -9.21 2.15 -12.48
C ALA A 80 -8.02 1.26 -12.86
N ILE A 81 -7.67 1.18 -14.15
CA ILE A 81 -6.48 0.45 -14.63
C ILE A 81 -5.20 1.06 -14.03
N SER A 82 -5.08 2.40 -13.98
CA SER A 82 -3.94 3.05 -13.36
C SER A 82 -3.82 2.71 -11.88
N GLY A 83 -4.94 2.62 -11.15
CA GLY A 83 -4.97 2.17 -9.77
C GLY A 83 -4.51 0.71 -9.60
N ILE A 84 -4.89 -0.19 -10.52
CA ILE A 84 -4.43 -1.57 -10.54
C ILE A 84 -2.91 -1.62 -10.83
N THR A 85 -2.43 -0.85 -11.81
CA THR A 85 -1.00 -0.76 -12.10
C THR A 85 -0.22 -0.27 -10.88
N PHE A 86 -0.70 0.79 -10.23
CA PHE A 86 -0.11 1.30 -8.99
C PHE A 86 -0.01 0.22 -7.89
N ALA A 87 -0.97 -0.69 -7.80
CA ALA A 87 -0.96 -1.76 -6.82
C ALA A 87 0.21 -2.76 -7.00
N TYR A 88 0.81 -2.82 -8.19
CA TYR A 88 1.99 -3.63 -8.49
C TYR A 88 3.30 -2.83 -8.46
N THR A 89 3.26 -1.51 -8.32
CA THR A 89 4.48 -0.69 -8.18
C THR A 89 5.16 -0.97 -6.85
N GLY A 90 6.48 -0.83 -6.83
CA GLY A 90 7.31 -1.10 -5.65
C GLY A 90 7.91 -2.50 -5.64
N ALA A 91 7.46 -3.41 -6.51
CA ALA A 91 8.10 -4.72 -6.68
C ALA A 91 9.57 -4.57 -7.13
N GLU A 92 9.85 -3.57 -7.96
CA GLU A 92 11.20 -3.19 -8.42
C GLU A 92 12.14 -2.82 -7.28
N PHE A 93 11.64 -2.21 -6.21
CA PHE A 93 12.47 -1.87 -5.04
C PHE A 93 12.98 -3.09 -4.30
N THR A 94 12.33 -4.23 -4.45
CA THR A 94 12.79 -5.48 -3.84
C THR A 94 14.05 -6.02 -4.51
N ALA A 95 14.41 -5.53 -5.72
CA ALA A 95 15.66 -5.86 -6.40
C ALA A 95 16.90 -5.51 -5.55
N ASN A 96 16.81 -4.48 -4.70
CA ASN A 96 17.86 -4.11 -3.77
C ASN A 96 18.20 -5.22 -2.75
N PHE A 97 17.29 -6.18 -2.53
CA PHE A 97 17.50 -7.33 -1.66
C PHE A 97 17.99 -8.57 -2.42
N ALA A 98 18.06 -8.52 -3.74
CA ALA A 98 18.51 -9.66 -4.54
C ALA A 98 19.93 -10.10 -4.16
N SER A 99 20.82 -9.15 -3.83
CA SER A 99 22.18 -9.44 -3.37
C SER A 99 22.27 -10.21 -2.05
N GLU A 100 21.21 -10.21 -1.25
CA GLU A 100 21.12 -10.93 0.03
C GLU A 100 20.60 -12.37 -0.15
N MET A 101 20.15 -12.74 -1.35
CA MET A 101 19.63 -14.06 -1.66
C MET A 101 20.78 -15.04 -1.97
N LYS A 102 20.59 -16.33 -1.66
CA LYS A 102 21.59 -17.38 -1.95
C LYS A 102 21.82 -17.55 -3.45
N ASN A 103 20.75 -17.53 -4.24
CA ASN A 103 20.77 -17.65 -5.70
C ASN A 103 19.91 -16.56 -6.35
N PRO A 104 20.40 -15.31 -6.43
CA PRO A 104 19.59 -14.17 -6.88
C PRO A 104 18.93 -14.37 -8.23
N GLN A 105 19.68 -14.93 -9.20
CA GLN A 105 19.20 -15.11 -10.58
C GLN A 105 18.00 -16.06 -10.69
N LYS A 106 17.87 -17.01 -9.77
CA LYS A 106 16.79 -18.01 -9.78
C LYS A 106 15.70 -17.67 -8.76
N ASP A 107 16.09 -17.27 -7.57
CA ASP A 107 15.16 -17.09 -6.45
C ASP A 107 14.40 -15.77 -6.54
N TYR A 108 15.04 -14.71 -7.05
CA TYR A 108 14.40 -13.40 -7.19
C TYR A 108 13.24 -13.40 -8.21
N PRO A 109 13.41 -13.86 -9.48
CA PRO A 109 12.29 -13.94 -10.43
C PRO A 109 11.15 -14.82 -9.93
N ARG A 110 11.48 -15.94 -9.27
CA ARG A 110 10.49 -16.84 -8.71
C ARG A 110 9.68 -16.17 -7.58
N ALA A 111 10.35 -15.45 -6.69
CA ALA A 111 9.68 -14.73 -5.63
C ALA A 111 8.73 -13.66 -6.17
N ILE A 112 9.15 -12.88 -7.18
CA ILE A 112 8.32 -11.86 -7.82
C ILE A 112 7.10 -12.49 -8.50
N MET A 113 7.26 -13.58 -9.23
CA MET A 113 6.13 -14.26 -9.89
C MET A 113 5.11 -14.79 -8.87
N ILE A 114 5.58 -15.38 -7.77
CA ILE A 114 4.70 -15.87 -6.70
C ILE A 114 3.98 -14.68 -6.03
N ALA A 115 4.69 -13.61 -5.74
CA ALA A 115 4.11 -12.40 -5.14
C ALA A 115 3.05 -11.78 -6.06
N ALA A 116 3.36 -11.58 -7.35
CA ALA A 116 2.41 -11.03 -8.32
C ALA A 116 1.16 -11.90 -8.48
N GLY A 117 1.32 -13.22 -8.56
CA GLY A 117 0.21 -14.16 -8.62
C GLY A 117 -0.65 -14.12 -7.37
N THR A 118 -0.03 -14.05 -6.18
CA THR A 118 -0.73 -13.95 -4.89
C THR A 118 -1.52 -12.64 -4.80
N ILE A 119 -0.90 -11.52 -5.17
CA ILE A 119 -1.55 -10.20 -5.18
C ILE A 119 -2.76 -10.22 -6.14
N CYS A 120 -2.59 -10.76 -7.35
CA CYS A 120 -3.67 -10.87 -8.33
C CYS A 120 -4.87 -11.65 -7.77
N VAL A 121 -4.63 -12.82 -7.19
CA VAL A 121 -5.67 -13.66 -6.61
C VAL A 121 -6.38 -12.95 -5.45
N LEU A 122 -5.62 -12.35 -4.53
CA LEU A 122 -6.19 -11.65 -3.39
C LEU A 122 -7.01 -10.43 -3.82
N TYR A 123 -6.57 -9.68 -4.82
CA TYR A 123 -7.32 -8.52 -5.32
C TYR A 123 -8.60 -8.91 -6.02
N VAL A 124 -8.57 -9.93 -6.88
CA VAL A 124 -9.78 -10.41 -7.58
C VAL A 124 -10.81 -10.92 -6.57
N ILE A 125 -10.39 -11.84 -5.69
CA ILE A 125 -11.31 -12.43 -4.70
C ILE A 125 -11.76 -11.36 -3.68
N GLY A 126 -10.85 -10.53 -3.19
CA GLY A 126 -11.16 -9.45 -2.26
C GLY A 126 -12.16 -8.45 -2.83
N SER A 127 -11.98 -8.02 -4.09
CA SER A 127 -12.92 -7.11 -4.76
C SER A 127 -14.30 -7.72 -4.93
N VAL A 128 -14.39 -8.98 -5.32
CA VAL A 128 -15.68 -9.70 -5.40
C VAL A 128 -16.32 -9.77 -4.02
N CYS A 129 -15.58 -10.12 -2.98
CA CYS A 129 -16.10 -10.19 -1.61
C CYS A 129 -16.59 -8.81 -1.12
N MET A 130 -15.85 -7.73 -1.42
CA MET A 130 -16.30 -6.38 -1.07
C MET A 130 -17.62 -6.02 -1.73
N THR A 131 -17.77 -6.27 -3.04
CA THR A 131 -18.99 -5.98 -3.77
C THR A 131 -20.17 -6.88 -3.37
N MET A 132 -19.91 -8.05 -2.78
CA MET A 132 -20.94 -8.88 -2.15
C MET A 132 -21.44 -8.29 -0.83
N LEU A 133 -20.59 -7.59 -0.08
CA LEU A 133 -20.93 -7.06 1.25
C LEU A 133 -21.55 -5.67 1.20
N MET A 134 -21.13 -4.84 0.25
CA MET A 134 -21.57 -3.45 0.15
C MET A 134 -21.72 -2.98 -1.31
N PRO A 135 -22.60 -1.99 -1.56
CA PRO A 135 -22.77 -1.40 -2.89
C PRO A 135 -21.48 -0.71 -3.37
N THR A 136 -21.20 -0.78 -4.66
CA THR A 136 -20.00 -0.15 -5.24
C THR A 136 -19.94 1.35 -5.04
N SER A 137 -21.08 2.03 -4.91
CA SER A 137 -21.17 3.47 -4.64
C SER A 137 -20.72 3.89 -3.24
N GLU A 138 -20.64 2.94 -2.30
CA GLU A 138 -20.23 3.17 -0.91
C GLU A 138 -18.79 2.71 -0.63
N ILE A 139 -18.10 2.13 -1.62
CA ILE A 139 -16.73 1.67 -1.48
C ILE A 139 -15.78 2.84 -1.68
N PHE A 140 -15.18 3.31 -0.59
CA PHE A 140 -14.14 4.33 -0.64
C PHE A 140 -12.74 3.70 -0.72
N ALA A 141 -11.85 4.32 -1.50
CA ALA A 141 -10.52 3.80 -1.77
C ALA A 141 -9.64 3.61 -0.50
N TYR A 142 -9.88 4.41 0.55
CA TYR A 142 -9.06 4.42 1.76
C TYR A 142 -9.71 3.74 2.97
N THR A 143 -11.04 3.54 2.99
CA THR A 143 -11.75 2.89 4.12
C THR A 143 -12.48 1.62 3.72
N GLY A 144 -12.73 1.40 2.42
CA GLY A 144 -13.61 0.37 1.91
C GLY A 144 -13.33 -1.04 2.46
N THR A 145 -12.06 -1.42 2.65
CA THR A 145 -11.71 -2.72 3.24
C THR A 145 -12.17 -2.84 4.68
N LEU A 146 -12.01 -1.77 5.49
CA LEU A 146 -12.46 -1.76 6.89
C LEU A 146 -13.97 -1.70 6.97
N ASP A 147 -14.62 -0.88 6.14
CA ASP A 147 -16.06 -0.75 6.11
C ASP A 147 -16.73 -2.07 5.73
N ALA A 148 -16.21 -2.76 4.70
CA ALA A 148 -16.67 -4.10 4.32
C ALA A 148 -16.47 -5.12 5.44
N LEU A 149 -15.33 -5.05 6.16
CA LEU A 149 -15.08 -5.93 7.29
C LEU A 149 -16.02 -5.66 8.46
N VAL A 150 -16.32 -4.40 8.77
CA VAL A 150 -17.32 -4.02 9.80
C VAL A 150 -18.68 -4.60 9.45
N ILE A 151 -19.13 -4.44 8.19
CA ILE A 151 -20.40 -5.02 7.74
C ILE A 151 -20.37 -6.53 7.87
N ALA A 152 -19.30 -7.20 7.44
CA ALA A 152 -19.17 -8.64 7.53
C ALA A 152 -19.17 -9.15 8.98
N CYS A 153 -18.54 -8.43 9.90
CA CYS A 153 -18.48 -8.79 11.32
C CYS A 153 -19.79 -8.54 12.07
N ASN A 154 -20.58 -7.56 11.66
CA ASN A 154 -21.88 -7.28 12.29
C ASN A 154 -22.92 -8.39 12.06
N LEU A 155 -22.74 -9.22 11.03
CA LEU A 155 -23.69 -10.30 10.73
C LEU A 155 -23.66 -11.45 11.74
N PRO A 156 -22.46 -12.00 12.12
CA PRO A 156 -22.30 -13.04 13.13
C PRO A 156 -22.11 -12.49 14.55
N GLU A 157 -22.38 -11.22 14.79
CA GLU A 157 -22.15 -10.57 16.11
C GLU A 157 -20.71 -10.74 16.60
N VAL A 158 -19.74 -10.68 15.69
CA VAL A 158 -18.31 -10.75 16.04
C VAL A 158 -17.94 -9.55 16.92
N PRO A 159 -17.24 -9.76 18.04
CA PRO A 159 -16.87 -8.65 18.92
C PRO A 159 -16.11 -7.55 18.19
N GLN A 160 -16.50 -6.30 18.43
CA GLN A 160 -15.89 -5.12 17.80
C GLN A 160 -14.36 -5.04 18.00
N PHE A 161 -13.86 -5.65 19.08
CA PHE A 161 -12.44 -5.83 19.36
C PHE A 161 -11.68 -6.50 18.20
N PHE A 162 -12.29 -7.46 17.49
CA PHE A 162 -11.67 -8.11 16.33
C PHE A 162 -11.43 -7.11 15.20
N VAL A 163 -12.39 -6.25 14.89
CA VAL A 163 -12.25 -5.20 13.88
C VAL A 163 -11.12 -4.24 14.26
N GLN A 164 -10.99 -3.90 15.55
CA GLN A 164 -9.92 -3.03 16.04
C GLN A 164 -8.53 -3.66 15.87
N ILE A 165 -8.37 -4.96 16.13
CA ILE A 165 -7.11 -5.67 15.88
C ILE A 165 -6.74 -5.64 14.39
N VAL A 166 -7.71 -5.90 13.53
CA VAL A 166 -7.49 -5.88 12.08
C VAL A 166 -7.14 -4.47 11.60
N ALA A 167 -7.84 -3.44 12.09
CA ALA A 167 -7.53 -2.04 11.79
C ALA A 167 -6.11 -1.65 12.24
N PHE A 168 -5.70 -2.10 13.42
CA PHE A 168 -4.33 -1.91 13.90
C PHE A 168 -3.31 -2.62 12.99
N GLY A 169 -3.59 -3.84 12.54
CA GLY A 169 -2.76 -4.58 11.59
C GLY A 169 -2.58 -3.84 10.27
N ILE A 170 -3.67 -3.30 9.71
CA ILE A 170 -3.64 -2.47 8.49
C ILE A 170 -2.78 -1.22 8.70
N THR A 171 -2.96 -0.53 9.83
CA THR A 171 -2.17 0.66 10.17
C THR A 171 -0.68 0.34 10.25
N LEU A 172 -0.32 -0.76 10.87
CA LEU A 172 1.06 -1.22 10.98
C LEU A 172 1.65 -1.60 9.62
N SER A 173 0.83 -2.18 8.73
CA SER A 173 1.21 -2.44 7.34
C SER A 173 1.54 -1.17 6.57
N ILE A 174 0.71 -0.15 6.69
CA ILE A 174 0.95 1.16 6.06
C ILE A 174 2.26 1.77 6.56
N PHE A 175 2.54 1.71 7.86
CA PHE A 175 3.81 2.21 8.41
C PHE A 175 5.02 1.43 7.87
N GLY A 176 4.91 0.11 7.76
CA GLY A 176 5.94 -0.72 7.16
C GLY A 176 6.20 -0.35 5.70
N ALA A 177 5.16 -0.15 4.92
CA ALA A 177 5.24 0.29 3.53
C ALA A 177 5.91 1.68 3.42
N VAL A 178 5.51 2.65 4.24
CA VAL A 178 6.09 4.01 4.22
C VAL A 178 7.59 3.97 4.51
N VAL A 179 8.04 3.19 5.51
CA VAL A 179 9.47 3.02 5.80
C VAL A 179 10.23 2.48 4.59
N LEU A 180 9.66 1.50 3.89
CA LEU A 180 10.24 0.92 2.69
C LEU A 180 10.31 1.95 1.54
N TYR A 181 9.21 2.64 1.27
CA TYR A 181 9.13 3.66 0.21
C TYR A 181 10.01 4.89 0.47
N ILE A 182 10.39 5.17 1.71
CA ILE A 182 11.38 6.20 2.03
C ILE A 182 12.79 5.70 1.75
N ALA A 183 13.16 4.52 2.28
CA ALA A 183 14.53 4.04 2.26
C ALA A 183 14.98 3.53 0.89
N GLN A 184 14.13 2.78 0.19
CA GLN A 184 14.53 2.04 -1.01
C GLN A 184 14.80 2.93 -2.24
N PRO A 185 13.90 3.87 -2.63
CA PRO A 185 14.18 4.76 -3.76
C PRO A 185 15.38 5.65 -3.49
N THR A 186 15.53 6.11 -2.25
CA THR A 186 16.67 6.95 -1.86
C THR A 186 17.99 6.19 -1.94
N LYS A 187 18.01 4.94 -1.49
CA LYS A 187 19.17 4.07 -1.62
C LYS A 187 19.48 3.76 -3.08
N MET A 188 18.46 3.49 -3.88
CA MET A 188 18.62 3.19 -5.31
C MET A 188 19.18 4.39 -6.07
N LEU A 189 18.64 5.58 -5.86
CA LEU A 189 19.05 6.77 -6.59
C LEU A 189 20.39 7.32 -6.12
N PHE A 190 20.62 7.43 -4.83
CA PHE A 190 21.80 8.08 -4.26
C PHE A 190 22.87 7.11 -3.75
N GLY A 191 22.47 5.88 -3.41
CA GLY A 191 23.36 4.88 -2.85
C GLY A 191 24.16 4.09 -3.89
N TYR A 192 23.63 4.00 -5.12
CA TYR A 192 24.25 3.28 -6.24
C TYR A 192 24.65 4.16 -7.42
N SER A 193 24.48 5.49 -7.30
CA SER A 193 24.94 6.42 -8.34
C SER A 193 26.45 6.42 -8.47
N GLU A 194 26.93 6.60 -9.70
CA GLU A 194 28.35 6.77 -9.97
C GLU A 194 28.92 8.02 -9.28
N PRO A 195 30.20 7.98 -8.84
CA PRO A 195 30.86 9.15 -8.25
C PRO A 195 30.81 10.35 -9.20
N GLY A 196 30.40 11.50 -8.68
CA GLY A 196 30.35 12.75 -9.44
C GLY A 196 28.99 13.13 -10.03
N ILE A 197 28.00 12.22 -10.07
CA ILE A 197 26.64 12.55 -10.54
C ILE A 197 25.93 13.42 -9.49
N PHE A 198 26.05 13.08 -8.21
CA PHE A 198 25.45 13.83 -7.12
C PHE A 198 26.55 14.34 -6.16
N PRO A 199 26.27 15.44 -5.43
CA PRO A 199 27.19 15.92 -4.41
C PRO A 199 27.51 14.84 -3.37
N GLU A 200 28.77 14.61 -3.06
CA GLU A 200 29.24 13.60 -2.09
C GLU A 200 28.56 13.73 -0.72
N LYS A 201 28.19 14.98 -0.34
CA LYS A 201 27.49 15.24 0.93
C LYS A 201 26.12 14.56 0.99
N ILE A 202 25.44 14.34 -0.15
CA ILE A 202 24.12 13.73 -0.23
C ILE A 202 24.25 12.21 -0.34
N THR A 203 25.24 11.72 -1.06
CA THR A 203 25.47 10.29 -1.33
C THR A 203 26.19 9.57 -0.19
N LYS A 204 26.78 10.31 0.76
CA LYS A 204 27.49 9.72 1.90
C LYS A 204 26.54 8.85 2.72
N LYS A 205 26.88 7.57 2.83
CA LYS A 205 26.16 6.56 3.60
C LYS A 205 26.54 6.59 5.08
N ASN A 206 25.60 6.25 5.93
CA ASN A 206 25.81 6.06 7.37
C ASN A 206 26.34 4.63 7.67
N GLU A 207 26.48 4.29 8.95
CA GLU A 207 26.90 2.96 9.44
C GLU A 207 25.97 1.82 8.98
N HIS A 208 24.76 2.16 8.53
CA HIS A 208 23.74 1.23 8.07
C HIS A 208 23.63 1.16 6.54
N ASP A 209 24.62 1.68 5.80
CA ASP A 209 24.63 1.73 4.33
C ASP A 209 23.48 2.53 3.71
N ILE A 210 23.01 3.59 4.41
CA ILE A 210 21.89 4.44 3.98
C ILE A 210 22.35 5.89 3.83
N PRO A 211 21.99 6.59 2.73
CA PRO A 211 22.31 8.00 2.52
C PRO A 211 21.35 8.91 3.33
N GLU A 212 21.67 9.15 4.60
CA GLU A 212 20.81 9.92 5.53
C GLU A 212 20.41 11.29 5.01
N LYS A 213 21.37 12.03 4.41
CA LYS A 213 21.11 13.38 3.90
C LYS A 213 20.15 13.37 2.72
N ALA A 214 20.17 12.31 1.91
CA ALA A 214 19.20 12.14 0.83
C ALA A 214 17.79 11.87 1.38
N ILE A 215 17.66 11.06 2.45
CA ILE A 215 16.39 10.86 3.14
C ILE A 215 15.88 12.18 3.73
N LEU A 216 16.72 12.97 4.37
CA LEU A 216 16.31 14.28 4.90
C LEU A 216 15.84 15.22 3.79
N PHE A 217 16.55 15.27 2.66
CA PHE A 217 16.14 16.05 1.50
C PHE A 217 14.78 15.61 0.97
N GLN A 218 14.59 14.29 0.79
CA GLN A 218 13.29 13.72 0.42
C GLN A 218 12.20 14.07 1.43
N ALA A 219 12.49 13.99 2.74
CA ALA A 219 11.52 14.28 3.79
C ALA A 219 11.06 15.75 3.76
N ILE A 220 11.98 16.68 3.48
CA ILE A 220 11.63 18.09 3.31
C ILE A 220 10.72 18.28 2.09
N LEU A 221 11.06 17.69 0.94
CA LEU A 221 10.24 17.79 -0.27
C LEU A 221 8.84 17.23 -0.06
N VAL A 222 8.72 16.06 0.56
CA VAL A 222 7.42 15.45 0.87
C VAL A 222 6.63 16.30 1.87
N SER A 223 7.30 16.90 2.86
CA SER A 223 6.64 17.81 3.81
C SER A 223 6.07 19.04 3.12
N LEU A 224 6.78 19.62 2.15
CA LEU A 224 6.28 20.73 1.33
C LEU A 224 5.08 20.32 0.47
N LEU A 225 5.12 19.13 -0.11
CA LEU A 225 3.99 18.58 -0.88
C LEU A 225 2.78 18.35 0.02
N LEU A 226 2.95 17.74 1.20
CA LEU A 226 1.86 17.53 2.16
C LEU A 226 1.25 18.85 2.63
N ALA A 227 2.06 19.87 2.88
CA ALA A 227 1.58 21.20 3.22
C ALA A 227 0.77 21.82 2.06
N GLY A 228 1.23 21.66 0.83
CA GLY A 228 0.51 22.08 -0.38
C GLY A 228 -0.85 21.40 -0.51
N VAL A 229 -0.88 20.05 -0.36
CA VAL A 229 -2.11 19.25 -0.40
C VAL A 229 -3.13 19.67 0.67
N ALA A 230 -2.67 20.09 1.85
CA ALA A 230 -3.57 20.54 2.92
C ALA A 230 -4.35 21.83 2.59
N VAL A 231 -3.85 22.62 1.65
CA VAL A 231 -4.51 23.86 1.18
C VAL A 231 -5.61 23.56 0.16
N PHE A 232 -5.52 22.43 -0.56
CA PHE A 232 -6.51 22.06 -1.57
C PHE A 232 -7.78 21.47 -0.95
N PRO A 233 -8.99 21.80 -1.47
CA PRO A 233 -10.26 21.36 -0.86
C PRO A 233 -10.58 19.88 -1.06
N ALA A 234 -10.06 19.24 -2.12
CA ALA A 234 -10.45 17.89 -2.53
C ALA A 234 -9.30 16.89 -2.36
N VAL A 235 -9.21 16.25 -1.20
CA VAL A 235 -8.17 15.24 -0.90
C VAL A 235 -8.24 14.04 -1.84
N GLU A 236 -9.45 13.57 -2.18
CA GLU A 236 -9.65 12.42 -3.07
C GLU A 236 -9.16 12.68 -4.50
N THR A 237 -9.42 13.88 -5.02
CA THR A 237 -8.93 14.27 -6.36
C THR A 237 -7.40 14.27 -6.39
N ILE A 238 -6.76 14.80 -5.37
CA ILE A 238 -5.30 14.84 -5.27
C ILE A 238 -4.73 13.42 -5.16
N TYR A 239 -5.34 12.57 -4.35
CA TYR A 239 -4.95 11.17 -4.21
C TYR A 239 -5.01 10.44 -5.57
N ASN A 240 -6.10 10.58 -6.32
CA ASN A 240 -6.25 9.96 -7.63
C ASN A 240 -5.24 10.50 -8.66
N VAL A 241 -4.96 11.80 -8.64
CA VAL A 241 -3.93 12.40 -9.50
C VAL A 241 -2.55 11.83 -9.17
N LEU A 242 -2.18 11.75 -7.89
CA LEU A 242 -0.89 11.20 -7.46
C LEU A 242 -0.74 9.73 -7.84
N ILE A 243 -1.79 8.91 -7.65
CA ILE A 243 -1.78 7.50 -8.07
C ILE A 243 -1.58 7.40 -9.59
N THR A 244 -2.35 8.18 -10.35
CA THR A 244 -2.26 8.15 -11.81
C THR A 244 -0.87 8.57 -12.29
N MET A 245 -0.30 9.62 -11.71
CA MET A 245 1.06 10.06 -12.02
C MET A 245 2.10 8.98 -11.69
N THR A 246 1.97 8.33 -10.53
CA THR A 246 2.90 7.26 -10.14
C THR A 246 2.78 6.06 -11.08
N ALA A 247 1.56 5.66 -11.44
CA ALA A 247 1.33 4.56 -12.38
C ALA A 247 1.86 4.83 -13.81
N LEU A 248 1.92 6.11 -14.21
CA LEU A 248 2.45 6.51 -15.52
C LEU A 248 3.98 6.58 -15.54
N THR A 249 4.61 6.72 -14.37
CA THR A 249 6.07 6.87 -14.24
C THR A 249 6.78 5.57 -13.83
N SER A 250 6.05 4.55 -13.44
CA SER A 250 6.53 3.20 -13.14
C SER A 250 6.45 2.28 -14.35
#